data_d49a1d7dafe4c3bd003eca6fe620e680
#
_entry.id   d49a1d7dafe4c3bd003eca6fe620e680
#
_cell.length_a   1.000
_cell.length_b   1.000
_cell.length_c   1.000
_cell.angle_alpha   90.00
_cell.angle_beta   90.00
_cell.angle_gamma   90.00
#
_symmetry.space_group_name_H-M   'P 1'
#
loop_
_entity.id
_entity.type
_entity.pdbx_description
1 polymer ?
#
loop_
_entity_poly.entity_id
_entity_poly.type
_entity_poly.pdbx_seq_one_letter_code
_entity_poly.pdbx_strand_id
1 'polypeptide(L)'
;MSISNNFFLNDSWNIFFHDPYDFEWGADSYKNIGTMNTIEEYVNIFKAFNELFKKGMFFIMRRDIMPRYEDKYNINGGCFSFKILPDDLHDKLFKLTSNILGENIGTTEEITNNINGISISPKKFYYIARIWIKDNKYAKKEYYNFDIPKYATLMYKNHV
;
A
#
# COMPACT_ATOMS: atom_id res chain seq x y z
N MET A 1 34.02 3.24 16.31
CA MET A 1 33.37 3.42 15.02
C MET A 1 32.06 2.62 15.01
N SER A 2 30.93 3.32 15.01
CA SER A 2 29.67 2.65 14.97
C SER A 2 29.40 2.16 13.54
N ILE A 3 29.21 0.87 13.39
CA ILE A 3 28.76 0.30 12.12
C ILE A 3 27.25 0.49 12.07
N SER A 4 26.79 1.33 11.16
CA SER A 4 25.38 1.47 10.89
C SER A 4 24.90 0.21 10.16
N ASN A 5 24.17 -0.66 10.85
CA ASN A 5 23.56 -1.85 10.27
C ASN A 5 22.16 -1.50 9.72
N ASN A 6 22.12 -0.66 8.67
CA ASN A 6 20.87 -0.38 8.00
C ASN A 6 20.51 -1.54 7.07
N PHE A 7 19.29 -2.05 7.20
CA PHE A 7 18.76 -3.08 6.31
C PHE A 7 17.99 -2.43 5.18
N PHE A 8 18.50 -2.55 3.95
CA PHE A 8 17.85 -1.98 2.78
C PHE A 8 16.64 -2.80 2.36
N LEU A 9 15.57 -2.11 1.97
CA LEU A 9 14.45 -2.72 1.28
C LEU A 9 14.90 -3.10 -0.14
N ASN A 10 14.22 -4.07 -0.74
CA ASN A 10 14.51 -4.50 -2.11
C ASN A 10 14.27 -3.36 -3.11
N ASP A 11 13.32 -2.50 -2.81
CA ASP A 11 12.96 -1.36 -3.64
C ASP A 11 12.83 -0.09 -2.81
N SER A 12 12.72 1.05 -3.49
CA SER A 12 12.39 2.33 -2.88
C SER A 12 10.87 2.51 -2.91
N TRP A 13 10.29 3.00 -1.82
CA TRP A 13 8.84 3.19 -1.68
C TRP A 13 8.56 4.61 -1.24
N ASN A 14 7.60 5.25 -1.89
CA ASN A 14 7.14 6.58 -1.54
C ASN A 14 5.80 6.50 -0.83
N ILE A 15 5.62 7.32 0.21
CA ILE A 15 4.33 7.44 0.88
C ILE A 15 3.69 8.77 0.49
N PHE A 16 2.45 8.69 0.01
CA PHE A 16 1.66 9.85 -0.40
C PHE A 16 0.47 10.01 0.52
N PHE A 17 0.08 11.25 0.70
CA PHE A 17 -1.14 11.63 1.41
C PHE A 17 -2.07 12.38 0.47
N HIS A 18 -3.37 12.04 0.53
CA HIS A 18 -4.43 12.78 -0.13
C HIS A 18 -5.45 13.22 0.90
N ASP A 19 -5.73 14.53 0.96
CA ASP A 19 -6.71 15.10 1.88
C ASP A 19 -8.10 14.59 1.50
N PRO A 20 -8.85 13.94 2.43
CA PRO A 20 -10.19 13.44 2.12
C PRO A 20 -11.21 14.55 1.80
N TYR A 21 -10.91 15.78 2.14
CA TYR A 21 -11.76 16.94 1.82
C TYR A 21 -11.36 17.64 0.52
N ASP A 22 -10.30 17.18 -0.14
CA ASP A 22 -9.89 17.69 -1.45
C ASP A 22 -10.59 16.85 -2.53
N PHE A 23 -11.43 17.50 -3.32
CA PHE A 23 -12.18 16.83 -4.39
C PHE A 23 -11.42 16.80 -5.72
N GLU A 24 -10.26 17.41 -5.77
CA GLU A 24 -9.37 17.36 -6.93
C GLU A 24 -8.54 16.08 -6.88
N TRP A 25 -8.48 15.36 -8.01
CA TRP A 25 -7.76 14.09 -8.13
C TRP A 25 -6.64 14.16 -9.14
N GLY A 26 -6.15 15.37 -9.45
CA GLY A 26 -4.96 15.57 -10.27
C GLY A 26 -3.69 15.13 -9.56
N ALA A 27 -2.60 15.03 -10.29
CA ALA A 27 -1.31 14.59 -9.73
C ALA A 27 -0.87 15.42 -8.53
N ASP A 28 -1.15 16.72 -8.53
CA ASP A 28 -0.75 17.65 -7.47
C ASP A 28 -1.52 17.47 -6.16
N SER A 29 -2.64 16.75 -6.19
CA SER A 29 -3.45 16.48 -4.98
C SER A 29 -2.83 15.39 -4.10
N TYR A 30 -1.88 14.61 -4.62
CA TYR A 30 -1.16 13.58 -3.90
C TYR A 30 0.16 14.15 -3.40
N LYS A 31 0.30 14.30 -2.08
CA LYS A 31 1.50 14.87 -1.47
C LYS A 31 2.46 13.76 -1.06
N ASN A 32 3.68 13.78 -1.62
CA ASN A 32 4.73 12.88 -1.16
C ASN A 32 5.22 13.37 0.20
N ILE A 33 5.03 12.54 1.23
CA ILE A 33 5.39 12.89 2.61
C ILE A 33 6.57 12.08 3.14
N GLY A 34 7.15 11.21 2.32
CA GLY A 34 8.33 10.45 2.71
C GLY A 34 8.73 9.41 1.69
N THR A 35 9.99 8.99 1.79
CA THR A 35 10.56 7.92 0.97
C THR A 35 11.23 6.92 1.90
N MET A 36 10.99 5.64 1.64
CA MET A 36 11.52 4.54 2.45
C MET A 36 12.43 3.67 1.60
N ASN A 37 13.71 3.62 1.96
CA ASN A 37 14.72 2.77 1.32
C ASN A 37 15.22 1.68 2.25
N THR A 38 15.00 1.83 3.55
CA THR A 38 15.46 0.90 4.58
C THR A 38 14.30 0.48 5.49
N ILE A 39 14.47 -0.64 6.16
CA ILE A 39 13.50 -1.12 7.16
C ILE A 39 13.35 -0.09 8.27
N GLU A 40 14.45 0.53 8.69
CA GLU A 40 14.45 1.54 9.76
C GLU A 40 13.62 2.76 9.37
N GLU A 41 13.77 3.24 8.14
CA GLU A 41 12.97 4.35 7.61
C GLU A 41 11.48 3.99 7.59
N TYR A 42 11.15 2.78 7.14
CA TYR A 42 9.77 2.29 7.13
C TYR A 42 9.16 2.28 8.53
N VAL A 43 9.87 1.68 9.50
CA VAL A 43 9.38 1.60 10.88
C VAL A 43 9.19 2.99 11.48
N ASN A 44 10.13 3.90 11.25
CA ASN A 44 10.05 5.26 11.77
C ASN A 44 8.90 6.04 11.17
N ILE A 45 8.69 5.94 9.86
CA ILE A 45 7.58 6.61 9.16
C ILE A 45 6.25 6.04 9.66
N PHE A 46 6.15 4.73 9.77
CA PHE A 46 4.91 4.09 10.21
C PHE A 46 4.54 4.51 11.64
N LYS A 47 5.51 4.62 12.54
CA LYS A 47 5.30 5.13 13.90
C LYS A 47 4.88 6.61 13.89
N ALA A 48 5.56 7.42 13.09
CA ALA A 48 5.31 8.87 13.03
C ALA A 48 3.89 9.18 12.50
N PHE A 49 3.41 8.40 11.54
CA PHE A 49 2.11 8.65 10.89
C PHE A 49 0.98 7.76 11.40
N ASN A 50 1.21 6.96 12.43
CA ASN A 50 0.23 6.00 12.94
C ASN A 50 -1.15 6.63 13.19
N GLU A 51 -1.19 7.78 13.86
CA GLU A 51 -2.45 8.48 14.13
C GLU A 51 -3.03 9.14 12.89
N LEU A 52 -2.17 9.55 11.94
CA LEU A 52 -2.62 10.18 10.71
C LEU A 52 -3.28 9.19 9.75
N PHE A 53 -2.92 7.90 9.80
CA PHE A 53 -3.57 6.86 8.99
C PHE A 53 -5.07 6.78 9.25
N LYS A 54 -5.52 7.25 10.40
CA LYS A 54 -6.94 7.29 10.77
C LYS A 54 -7.69 8.47 10.15
N LYS A 55 -6.97 9.48 9.66
CA LYS A 55 -7.55 10.78 9.30
C LYS A 55 -7.54 11.11 7.81
N GLY A 56 -6.84 10.36 7.00
CA GLY A 56 -6.72 10.67 5.59
C GLY A 56 -6.38 9.46 4.75
N MET A 57 -6.30 9.70 3.45
CA MET A 57 -5.95 8.64 2.49
C MET A 57 -4.43 8.59 2.34
N PHE A 58 -3.86 7.40 2.51
CA PHE A 58 -2.43 7.15 2.36
C PHE A 58 -2.18 6.12 1.28
N PHE A 59 -1.10 6.34 0.53
CA PHE A 59 -0.68 5.46 -0.56
C PHE A 59 0.82 5.21 -0.41
N ILE A 60 1.21 3.95 -0.37
CA ILE A 60 2.63 3.55 -0.36
C ILE A 60 2.89 2.86 -1.69
N MET A 61 3.67 3.51 -2.56
CA MET A 61 3.87 3.06 -3.93
C MET A 61 5.34 2.77 -4.21
N ARG A 62 5.58 1.72 -4.99
CA ARG A 62 6.91 1.27 -5.40
C ARG A 62 7.54 2.28 -6.35
N ARG A 63 8.80 2.63 -6.07
CA ARG A 63 9.62 3.52 -6.92
C ARG A 63 8.90 4.81 -7.32
N ASP A 64 8.83 5.10 -8.60
CA ASP A 64 8.23 6.32 -9.18
C ASP A 64 6.78 6.13 -9.61
N ILE A 65 6.12 5.07 -9.16
CA ILE A 65 4.71 4.82 -9.49
C ILE A 65 3.82 5.79 -8.72
N MET A 66 3.01 6.54 -9.46
CA MET A 66 2.04 7.45 -8.84
C MET A 66 0.79 6.69 -8.38
N PRO A 67 0.14 7.12 -7.29
CA PRO A 67 -1.06 6.45 -6.77
C PRO A 67 -2.32 6.82 -7.57
N ARG A 68 -2.24 6.68 -8.88
CA ARG A 68 -3.32 7.00 -9.82
C ARG A 68 -3.49 5.84 -10.78
N TYR A 69 -4.74 5.51 -11.09
CA TYR A 69 -5.02 4.40 -12.01
C TYR A 69 -4.55 4.69 -13.43
N GLU A 70 -4.41 5.97 -13.82
CA GLU A 70 -3.93 6.40 -15.14
C GLU A 70 -2.42 6.26 -15.30
N ASP A 71 -1.67 6.07 -14.19
CA ASP A 71 -0.22 5.89 -14.27
C ASP A 71 0.10 4.69 -15.18
N LYS A 72 1.12 4.84 -16.00
CA LYS A 72 1.50 3.81 -16.99
C LYS A 72 1.80 2.44 -16.37
N TYR A 73 2.20 2.42 -15.10
CA TYR A 73 2.47 1.17 -14.38
C TYR A 73 1.22 0.56 -13.74
N ASN A 74 0.13 1.31 -13.62
CA ASN A 74 -1.12 0.88 -13.00
C ASN A 74 -2.21 0.55 -14.02
N ILE A 75 -2.17 1.18 -15.20
CA ILE A 75 -3.32 1.21 -16.10
C ILE A 75 -3.79 -0.17 -16.58
N ASN A 76 -2.87 -1.14 -16.68
CA ASN A 76 -3.19 -2.51 -17.09
C ASN A 76 -3.55 -3.43 -15.93
N GLY A 77 -3.58 -2.90 -14.73
CA GLY A 77 -3.87 -3.64 -13.50
C GLY A 77 -5.16 -3.20 -12.84
N GLY A 78 -5.19 -3.32 -11.55
CA GLY A 78 -6.31 -2.97 -10.71
C GLY A 78 -5.95 -3.06 -9.26
N CYS A 79 -6.97 -3.16 -8.41
CA CYS A 79 -6.78 -3.26 -6.96
C CYS A 79 -7.57 -4.40 -6.38
N PHE A 80 -6.91 -5.19 -5.52
CA PHE A 80 -7.61 -5.97 -4.52
C PHE A 80 -8.01 -5.05 -3.38
N SER A 81 -9.20 -5.21 -2.84
CA SER A 81 -9.64 -4.40 -1.70
C SER A 81 -10.37 -5.23 -0.66
N PHE A 82 -10.22 -4.81 0.59
CA PHE A 82 -10.97 -5.40 1.70
C PHE A 82 -11.12 -4.38 2.83
N LYS A 83 -12.11 -4.66 3.68
CA LYS A 83 -12.43 -3.80 4.82
C LYS A 83 -11.58 -4.15 6.04
N ILE A 84 -11.16 -3.12 6.77
CA ILE A 84 -10.51 -3.25 8.07
C ILE A 84 -11.32 -2.44 9.09
N LEU A 85 -11.70 -3.07 10.19
CA LEU A 85 -12.38 -2.37 11.29
C LEU A 85 -11.38 -1.53 12.09
N PRO A 86 -11.82 -0.44 12.72
CA PRO A 86 -10.91 0.49 13.40
C PRO A 86 -9.97 -0.15 14.41
N ASP A 87 -10.45 -1.11 15.20
CA ASP A 87 -9.64 -1.78 16.22
C ASP A 87 -8.50 -2.62 15.64
N ASP A 88 -8.64 -3.05 14.39
CA ASP A 88 -7.65 -3.88 13.70
C ASP A 88 -6.69 -3.07 12.81
N LEU A 89 -6.95 -1.77 12.64
CA LEU A 89 -6.26 -0.97 11.64
C LEU A 89 -4.74 -1.02 11.78
N HIS A 90 -4.23 -0.70 12.95
CA HIS A 90 -2.78 -0.62 13.16
C HIS A 90 -2.09 -1.96 12.86
N ASP A 91 -2.56 -3.04 13.48
CA ASP A 91 -1.93 -4.35 13.36
C ASP A 91 -2.04 -4.92 11.95
N LYS A 92 -3.22 -4.84 11.35
CA LYS A 92 -3.45 -5.37 10.00
C LYS A 92 -2.71 -4.56 8.94
N LEU A 93 -2.74 -3.25 9.06
CA LEU A 93 -2.05 -2.37 8.11
C LEU A 93 -0.53 -2.56 8.20
N PHE A 94 0.03 -2.59 9.41
CA PHE A 94 1.47 -2.80 9.62
C PHE A 94 1.92 -4.14 9.05
N LYS A 95 1.19 -5.21 9.35
CA LYS A 95 1.51 -6.55 8.88
C LYS A 95 1.46 -6.64 7.35
N LEU A 96 0.40 -6.14 6.76
CA LEU A 96 0.21 -6.16 5.31
C LEU A 96 1.30 -5.35 4.60
N THR A 97 1.56 -4.14 5.07
CA THR A 97 2.59 -3.26 4.51
C THR A 97 3.98 -3.89 4.67
N SER A 98 4.27 -4.47 5.83
CA SER A 98 5.55 -5.16 6.08
C SER A 98 5.77 -6.30 5.08
N ASN A 99 4.74 -7.07 4.79
CA ASN A 99 4.83 -8.16 3.83
C ASN A 99 5.01 -7.64 2.39
N ILE A 100 4.40 -6.53 2.05
CA ILE A 100 4.54 -5.92 0.72
C ILE A 100 5.95 -5.36 0.53
N LEU A 101 6.42 -4.53 1.47
CA LEU A 101 7.74 -3.92 1.38
C LEU A 101 8.87 -4.96 1.54
N GLY A 102 8.60 -6.02 2.29
CA GLY A 102 9.52 -7.15 2.46
C GLY A 102 9.54 -8.13 1.30
N GLU A 103 8.69 -7.90 0.27
CA GLU A 103 8.67 -8.70 -0.96
C GLU A 103 8.35 -10.19 -0.72
N ASN A 104 7.46 -10.48 0.24
CA ASN A 104 7.11 -11.87 0.55
C ASN A 104 5.60 -12.15 0.50
N ILE A 105 4.82 -11.27 -0.13
CA ILE A 105 3.37 -11.42 -0.20
C ILE A 105 2.91 -12.30 -1.36
N GLY A 106 3.66 -12.36 -2.44
CA GLY A 106 3.35 -13.20 -3.60
C GLY A 106 3.85 -14.63 -3.42
N THR A 107 3.19 -15.58 -4.06
CA THR A 107 3.58 -17.00 -4.03
C THR A 107 4.83 -17.27 -4.87
N THR A 108 5.17 -16.38 -5.78
CA THR A 108 6.42 -16.42 -6.58
C THR A 108 7.01 -15.03 -6.64
N GLU A 109 8.28 -14.93 -7.06
CA GLU A 109 8.95 -13.65 -7.27
C GLU A 109 8.24 -12.81 -8.34
N GLU A 110 7.80 -13.44 -9.42
CA GLU A 110 7.05 -12.77 -10.49
C GLU A 110 5.77 -12.13 -9.95
N ILE A 111 5.02 -12.85 -9.14
CA ILE A 111 3.79 -12.34 -8.52
C ILE A 111 4.10 -11.20 -7.55
N THR A 112 5.14 -11.35 -6.75
CA THR A 112 5.57 -10.31 -5.80
C THR A 112 5.96 -9.02 -6.54
N ASN A 113 6.69 -9.13 -7.65
CA ASN A 113 7.08 -7.98 -8.46
C ASN A 113 5.91 -7.29 -9.16
N ASN A 114 4.76 -7.93 -9.23
CA ASN A 114 3.54 -7.36 -9.78
C ASN A 114 2.82 -6.40 -8.81
N ILE A 115 3.20 -6.38 -7.54
CA ILE A 115 2.63 -5.46 -6.55
C ILE A 115 3.24 -4.07 -6.75
N ASN A 116 2.39 -3.10 -7.04
CA ASN A 116 2.79 -1.69 -7.22
C ASN A 116 2.69 -0.89 -5.92
N GLY A 117 1.78 -1.26 -5.04
CA GLY A 117 1.62 -0.52 -3.80
C GLY A 117 0.41 -0.94 -3.00
N ILE A 118 0.20 -0.19 -1.93
CA ILE A 118 -0.92 -0.36 -1.02
C ILE A 118 -1.48 1.01 -0.66
N SER A 119 -2.79 1.11 -0.52
CA SER A 119 -3.43 2.31 0.00
C SER A 119 -4.42 1.98 1.10
N ILE A 120 -4.66 2.96 1.95
CA ILE A 120 -5.65 2.89 3.03
C ILE A 120 -6.52 4.14 2.97
N SER A 121 -7.84 3.96 3.00
CA SER A 121 -8.82 5.05 2.92
C SER A 121 -9.79 4.94 4.09
N PRO A 122 -9.97 6.01 4.88
CA PRO A 122 -10.97 6.03 5.93
C PRO A 122 -12.38 6.16 5.34
N LYS A 123 -13.30 5.40 5.92
CA LYS A 123 -14.74 5.50 5.69
C LYS A 123 -15.42 5.85 7.01
N LYS A 124 -16.74 5.96 7.03
CA LYS A 124 -17.44 6.41 8.24
C LYS A 124 -17.22 5.49 9.45
N PHE A 125 -17.26 4.15 9.23
CA PHE A 125 -17.18 3.17 10.31
C PHE A 125 -16.06 2.15 10.15
N TYR A 126 -15.27 2.23 9.07
CA TYR A 126 -14.23 1.27 8.73
C TYR A 126 -13.22 1.91 7.79
N TYR A 127 -12.19 1.15 7.44
CA TYR A 127 -11.17 1.54 6.49
C TYR A 127 -11.18 0.56 5.31
N ILE A 128 -10.80 1.03 4.14
CA ILE A 128 -10.59 0.17 2.97
C ILE A 128 -9.10 0.13 2.64
N ALA A 129 -8.53 -1.07 2.70
CA ALA A 129 -7.18 -1.33 2.19
C ALA A 129 -7.28 -1.76 0.74
N ARG A 130 -6.39 -1.22 -0.11
CA ARG A 130 -6.27 -1.61 -1.52
C ARG A 130 -4.84 -2.01 -1.82
N ILE A 131 -4.68 -3.15 -2.47
CA ILE A 131 -3.39 -3.60 -2.96
C ILE A 131 -3.40 -3.41 -4.48
N TRP A 132 -2.49 -2.57 -4.95
CA TRP A 132 -2.40 -2.17 -6.36
C TRP A 132 -1.50 -3.16 -7.09
N ILE A 133 -1.98 -3.73 -8.20
CA ILE A 133 -1.21 -4.64 -9.02
C ILE A 133 -1.02 -4.10 -10.43
N LYS A 134 0.09 -4.50 -11.05
CA LYS A 134 0.53 -4.00 -12.35
C LYS A 134 -0.28 -4.55 -13.52
N ASP A 135 -0.68 -5.84 -13.44
CA ASP A 135 -1.28 -6.55 -14.57
C ASP A 135 -2.44 -7.44 -14.10
N ASN A 136 -3.57 -7.29 -14.78
CA ASN A 136 -4.80 -8.05 -14.50
C ASN A 136 -4.65 -9.57 -14.67
N LYS A 137 -3.65 -10.04 -15.42
CA LYS A 137 -3.42 -11.49 -15.55
C LYS A 137 -3.07 -12.16 -14.23
N TYR A 138 -2.60 -11.36 -13.24
CA TYR A 138 -2.28 -11.84 -11.90
C TYR A 138 -3.38 -11.54 -10.89
N ALA A 139 -4.59 -11.23 -11.33
CA ALA A 139 -5.73 -10.88 -10.47
C ALA A 139 -6.42 -12.14 -9.89
N LYS A 140 -5.63 -13.03 -9.32
CA LYS A 140 -6.10 -14.25 -8.65
C LYS A 140 -5.66 -14.23 -7.20
N LYS A 141 -6.60 -14.32 -6.28
CA LYS A 141 -6.29 -14.26 -4.83
C LYS A 141 -5.31 -15.36 -4.39
N GLU A 142 -5.32 -16.51 -5.08
CA GLU A 142 -4.45 -17.65 -4.78
C GLU A 142 -2.97 -17.35 -5.00
N TYR A 143 -2.66 -16.32 -5.77
CA TYR A 143 -1.28 -15.90 -6.03
C TYR A 143 -0.66 -15.11 -4.88
N TYR A 144 -1.47 -14.69 -3.89
CA TYR A 144 -1.01 -13.79 -2.83
C TYR A 144 -1.36 -14.33 -1.45
N ASN A 145 -0.50 -14.05 -0.48
CA ASN A 145 -0.70 -14.40 0.92
C ASN A 145 -1.25 -13.17 1.67
N PHE A 146 -2.43 -12.71 1.28
CA PHE A 146 -3.11 -11.63 1.99
C PHE A 146 -3.70 -12.18 3.29
N ASP A 147 -3.29 -11.64 4.40
CA ASP A 147 -3.86 -11.97 5.69
C ASP A 147 -5.06 -11.07 5.97
N ILE A 148 -6.17 -11.36 5.29
CA ILE A 148 -7.38 -10.55 5.44
C ILE A 148 -8.15 -10.95 6.70
N PRO A 149 -8.84 -10.00 7.36
CA PRO A 149 -9.69 -10.32 8.50
C PRO A 149 -10.81 -11.27 8.12
N LYS A 150 -11.22 -12.13 9.06
CA LYS A 150 -12.29 -13.13 8.81
C LYS A 150 -13.63 -12.50 8.43
N TYR A 151 -13.90 -11.27 8.94
CA TYR A 151 -15.13 -10.56 8.60
C TYR A 151 -15.09 -9.91 7.21
N ALA A 152 -13.93 -9.82 6.56
CA ALA A 152 -13.76 -9.10 5.31
C ALA A 152 -13.89 -10.02 4.11
N THR A 153 -14.41 -9.46 3.00
CA THR A 153 -14.44 -10.10 1.69
C THR A 153 -13.43 -9.44 0.79
N LEU A 154 -12.55 -10.23 0.19
CA LEU A 154 -11.58 -9.73 -0.77
C LEU A 154 -12.26 -9.52 -2.13
N MET A 155 -12.14 -8.32 -2.66
CA MET A 155 -12.70 -7.94 -3.96
C MET A 155 -11.59 -7.48 -4.89
N TYR A 156 -11.80 -7.64 -6.19
CA TYR A 156 -10.87 -7.13 -7.19
C TYR A 156 -11.62 -6.29 -8.22
N LYS A 157 -11.00 -5.16 -8.60
CA LYS A 157 -11.53 -4.27 -9.64
C LYS A 157 -10.41 -3.82 -10.56
N ASN A 158 -10.61 -4.00 -11.87
CA ASN A 158 -9.75 -3.43 -12.91
C ASN A 158 -9.83 -1.90 -12.88
N HIS A 159 -8.75 -1.24 -13.29
CA HIS A 159 -8.76 0.21 -13.46
C HIS A 159 -9.50 0.64 -14.72
N VAL A 160 -9.56 -0.24 -15.70
CA VAL A 160 -10.17 0.05 -17.01
C VAL A 160 -11.37 -0.86 -17.28
#